data_a407b4a16228f51c8af9b16ff3f5af66
#
_entry.id   a407b4a16228f51c8af9b16ff3f5af66
#
_cell.length_a   1.000
_cell.length_b   1.000
_cell.length_c   1.000
_cell.angle_alpha   90.00
_cell.angle_beta   90.00
_cell.angle_gamma   90.00
#
_symmetry.space_group_name_H-M   'P 1'
#
loop_
_entity.id
_entity.type
_entity.pdbx_description
1 polymer ?
#
loop_
_entity_poly.entity_id
_entity_poly.type
_entity_poly.pdbx_seq_one_letter_code
_entity_poly.pdbx_strand_id
1 'polypeptide(L)'
;SPGGCFNVGVSAQSTRQSVLMQRTVLLTGASRGIGRSIAERLLNDGHRLSLGLRNPDALLGTELDIDRVAVHPYDAKDPGSAQEWVDATVTQWGQIDTLIHCAGILHRTPLLFSDGEEHDLDELWSVNVMGPWWLTRATWPSLVSSGRGRIQVLVSMSGKRVKGRMAGYPVSKFALMGLCQSIRNEGWDEGIRVTAICPSWVN
;
A
#
# COMPACT_ATOMS: atom_id res chain seq x y z
N SER A 1 55.89 -41.91 -21.34
CA SER A 1 54.56 -41.96 -20.73
C SER A 1 54.11 -40.59 -20.33
N PRO A 2 53.06 -40.01 -20.87
CA PRO A 2 52.62 -38.69 -20.49
C PRO A 2 51.48 -38.76 -19.47
N GLY A 3 51.63 -38.01 -18.39
CA GLY A 3 50.59 -37.77 -17.40
C GLY A 3 49.56 -36.79 -17.89
N GLY A 4 48.30 -37.23 -17.95
CA GLY A 4 47.18 -36.34 -18.26
C GLY A 4 46.74 -35.56 -17.03
N CYS A 5 46.73 -34.23 -17.13
CA CYS A 5 46.10 -33.34 -16.18
C CYS A 5 44.58 -33.36 -16.44
N PHE A 6 43.81 -33.84 -15.47
CA PHE A 6 42.38 -33.66 -15.46
C PHE A 6 42.04 -32.24 -14.93
N ASN A 7 41.56 -31.44 -15.82
CA ASN A 7 41.04 -30.12 -15.47
C ASN A 7 39.61 -30.31 -14.93
N VAL A 8 39.44 -30.15 -13.61
CA VAL A 8 38.09 -30.15 -13.00
C VAL A 8 37.49 -28.79 -13.24
N GLY A 9 36.60 -28.74 -14.21
CA GLY A 9 35.78 -27.56 -14.46
C GLY A 9 34.89 -27.24 -13.26
N VAL A 10 35.17 -26.12 -12.63
CA VAL A 10 34.27 -25.52 -11.64
C VAL A 10 33.02 -25.08 -12.37
N SER A 11 31.95 -25.84 -12.18
CA SER A 11 30.61 -25.44 -12.68
C SER A 11 30.23 -24.16 -11.97
N ALA A 12 30.14 -23.07 -12.72
CA ALA A 12 29.51 -21.84 -12.26
C ALA A 12 28.08 -22.18 -11.86
N GLN A 13 27.81 -22.17 -10.57
CA GLN A 13 26.47 -22.17 -10.04
C GLN A 13 25.80 -20.88 -10.54
N SER A 14 25.01 -21.01 -11.59
CA SER A 14 24.06 -20.00 -12.03
C SER A 14 23.15 -19.67 -10.84
N THR A 15 23.45 -18.60 -10.16
CA THR A 15 22.52 -17.97 -9.23
C THR A 15 21.29 -17.58 -10.05
N ARG A 16 20.25 -18.41 -9.99
CA ARG A 16 18.93 -18.05 -10.49
C ARG A 16 18.42 -16.92 -9.59
N GLN A 17 18.87 -15.71 -9.85
CA GLN A 17 18.19 -14.52 -9.44
C GLN A 17 16.87 -14.55 -10.19
N SER A 18 15.79 -14.92 -9.50
CA SER A 18 14.43 -14.77 -10.04
C SER A 18 14.30 -13.30 -10.39
N VAL A 19 14.26 -12.99 -11.67
CA VAL A 19 13.97 -11.64 -12.15
C VAL A 19 12.56 -11.34 -11.67
N LEU A 20 12.44 -10.66 -10.54
CA LEU A 20 11.16 -10.20 -10.05
C LEU A 20 10.59 -9.26 -11.10
N MET A 21 9.46 -9.66 -11.69
CA MET A 21 8.80 -8.88 -12.72
C MET A 21 8.45 -7.51 -12.14
N GLN A 22 8.96 -6.43 -12.73
CA GLN A 22 8.72 -5.06 -12.29
C GLN A 22 7.21 -4.79 -12.16
N ARG A 23 6.81 -4.22 -11.04
CA ARG A 23 5.45 -3.76 -10.77
C ARG A 23 5.36 -2.24 -10.78
N THR A 24 4.21 -1.74 -11.08
CA THR A 24 3.83 -0.34 -10.87
C THR A 24 2.93 -0.29 -9.65
N VAL A 25 3.46 0.26 -8.57
CA VAL A 25 2.85 0.23 -7.24
C VAL A 25 2.32 1.61 -6.86
N LEU A 26 1.04 1.68 -6.56
CA LEU A 26 0.42 2.82 -5.89
C LEU A 26 0.53 2.62 -4.38
N LEU A 27 1.08 3.58 -3.65
CA LEU A 27 1.31 3.48 -2.21
C LEU A 27 0.90 4.76 -1.49
N THR A 28 0.04 4.62 -0.47
CA THR A 28 -0.28 5.69 0.47
C THR A 28 0.60 5.61 1.73
N GLY A 29 0.80 6.74 2.41
CA GLY A 29 1.48 6.76 3.71
C GLY A 29 3.00 6.58 3.65
N ALA A 30 3.65 6.91 2.52
CA ALA A 30 5.08 6.71 2.31
C ALA A 30 5.97 7.81 2.92
N SER A 31 5.41 8.86 3.50
CA SER A 31 6.22 9.96 4.04
C SER A 31 7.05 9.57 5.27
N ARG A 32 6.61 8.57 6.02
CA ARG A 32 7.26 8.13 7.28
C ARG A 32 6.88 6.69 7.65
N GLY A 33 7.59 6.14 8.65
CA GLY A 33 7.25 4.88 9.32
C GLY A 33 7.19 3.68 8.37
N ILE A 34 6.20 2.82 8.56
CA ILE A 34 6.04 1.57 7.80
C ILE A 34 5.94 1.84 6.30
N GLY A 35 5.13 2.83 5.89
CA GLY A 35 4.96 3.15 4.48
C GLY A 35 6.26 3.59 3.81
N ARG A 36 7.10 4.35 4.51
CA ARG A 36 8.43 4.72 4.04
C ARG A 36 9.33 3.51 3.85
N SER A 37 9.39 2.62 4.83
CA SER A 37 10.18 1.38 4.74
C SER A 37 9.71 0.46 3.61
N ILE A 38 8.39 0.39 3.38
CA ILE A 38 7.83 -0.35 2.25
C ILE A 38 8.28 0.27 0.92
N ALA A 39 8.20 1.59 0.78
CA ALA A 39 8.62 2.29 -0.43
C ALA A 39 10.10 2.02 -0.75
N GLU A 40 10.98 2.18 0.22
CA GLU A 40 12.43 1.92 0.07
C GLU A 40 12.71 0.46 -0.32
N ARG A 41 12.02 -0.49 0.30
CA ARG A 41 12.17 -1.91 -0.04
C ARG A 41 11.72 -2.22 -1.47
N LEU A 42 10.55 -1.74 -1.87
CA LEU A 42 10.02 -1.96 -3.23
C LEU A 42 10.91 -1.31 -4.29
N LEU A 43 11.47 -0.16 -3.97
CA LEU A 43 12.41 0.52 -4.86
C LEU A 43 13.70 -0.29 -5.05
N ASN A 44 14.25 -0.84 -3.96
CA ASN A 44 15.42 -1.72 -4.00
C ASN A 44 15.15 -3.01 -4.77
N ASP A 45 13.90 -3.50 -4.73
CA ASP A 45 13.46 -4.67 -5.49
C ASP A 45 13.19 -4.36 -6.98
N GLY A 46 13.39 -3.10 -7.43
CA GLY A 46 13.33 -2.69 -8.84
C GLY A 46 11.95 -2.27 -9.33
N HIS A 47 10.99 -2.03 -8.44
CA HIS A 47 9.63 -1.61 -8.80
C HIS A 47 9.55 -0.11 -9.12
N ARG A 48 8.48 0.31 -9.81
CA ARG A 48 8.07 1.70 -9.97
C ARG A 48 7.09 2.06 -8.87
N LEU A 49 7.25 3.22 -8.25
CA LEU A 49 6.40 3.68 -7.16
C LEU A 49 5.68 4.96 -7.54
N SER A 50 4.37 4.95 -7.40
CA SER A 50 3.55 6.16 -7.41
C SER A 50 3.05 6.42 -5.99
N LEU A 51 3.49 7.53 -5.41
CA LEU A 51 3.26 7.88 -4.02
C LEU A 51 2.26 9.04 -3.94
N GLY A 52 1.20 8.85 -3.17
CA GLY A 52 0.21 9.88 -2.89
C GLY A 52 0.47 10.51 -1.52
N LEU A 53 0.66 11.83 -1.49
CA LEU A 53 0.91 12.60 -0.27
C LEU A 53 0.09 13.90 -0.25
N ARG A 54 -0.33 14.35 0.94
CA ARG A 54 -0.95 15.67 1.09
C ARG A 54 0.02 16.80 0.75
N ASN A 55 1.31 16.60 1.03
CA ASN A 55 2.38 17.51 0.64
C ASN A 55 3.42 16.74 -0.21
N PRO A 56 3.32 16.77 -1.54
CA PRO A 56 4.26 16.11 -2.44
C PRO A 56 5.72 16.54 -2.25
N ASP A 57 5.95 17.80 -1.90
CA ASP A 57 7.30 18.37 -1.72
C ASP A 57 8.06 17.75 -0.54
N ALA A 58 7.37 17.05 0.37
CA ALA A 58 8.00 16.40 1.51
C ALA A 58 9.05 15.35 1.14
N LEU A 59 9.05 14.84 -0.10
CA LEU A 59 10.02 13.84 -0.59
C LEU A 59 11.15 14.42 -1.45
N LEU A 60 11.12 15.72 -1.74
CA LEU A 60 12.19 16.38 -2.51
C LEU A 60 13.54 16.24 -1.80
N GLY A 61 14.58 15.87 -2.55
CA GLY A 61 15.94 15.69 -2.04
C GLY A 61 16.12 14.48 -1.10
N THR A 62 15.14 13.58 -1.01
CA THR A 62 15.26 12.31 -0.28
C THR A 62 15.69 11.17 -1.21
N GLU A 63 15.94 9.98 -0.65
CA GLU A 63 16.26 8.77 -1.44
C GLU A 63 15.10 8.31 -2.34
N LEU A 64 13.90 8.83 -2.14
CA LEU A 64 12.74 8.59 -2.98
C LEU A 64 12.58 9.62 -4.11
N ASP A 65 13.45 10.60 -4.21
CA ASP A 65 13.45 11.60 -5.30
C ASP A 65 14.28 11.09 -6.48
N ILE A 66 13.76 10.11 -7.20
CA ILE A 66 14.40 9.47 -8.35
C ILE A 66 13.39 9.13 -9.45
N ASP A 67 13.87 8.89 -10.67
CA ASP A 67 13.06 8.69 -11.90
C ASP A 67 12.04 7.54 -11.83
N ARG A 68 12.24 6.56 -10.97
CA ARG A 68 11.30 5.43 -10.79
C ARG A 68 10.23 5.71 -9.73
N VAL A 69 10.22 6.91 -9.18
CA VAL A 69 9.24 7.36 -8.19
C VAL A 69 8.52 8.57 -8.73
N ALA A 70 7.19 8.51 -8.78
CA ALA A 70 6.33 9.65 -9.04
C ALA A 70 5.61 10.03 -7.75
N VAL A 71 5.48 11.30 -7.47
CA VAL A 71 4.79 11.81 -6.28
C VAL A 71 3.64 12.71 -6.72
N HIS A 72 2.46 12.43 -6.17
CA HIS A 72 1.24 13.14 -6.54
C HIS A 72 0.49 13.67 -5.31
N PRO A 73 -0.24 14.79 -5.43
CA PRO A 73 -1.15 15.23 -4.39
C PRO A 73 -2.22 14.17 -4.14
N TYR A 74 -2.46 13.86 -2.87
CA TYR A 74 -3.52 12.93 -2.45
C TYR A 74 -4.01 13.27 -1.05
N ASP A 75 -5.31 13.41 -0.92
CA ASP A 75 -6.01 13.50 0.36
C ASP A 75 -7.04 12.38 0.45
N ALA A 76 -6.93 11.53 1.48
CA ALA A 76 -7.87 10.43 1.70
C ALA A 76 -9.32 10.88 1.88
N LYS A 77 -9.55 12.14 2.29
CA LYS A 77 -10.88 12.75 2.44
C LYS A 77 -11.49 13.25 1.13
N ASP A 78 -10.69 13.31 0.06
CA ASP A 78 -11.11 13.81 -1.25
C ASP A 78 -11.11 12.69 -2.30
N PRO A 79 -12.28 12.17 -2.68
CA PRO A 79 -12.38 11.14 -3.72
C PRO A 79 -11.89 11.62 -5.10
N GLY A 80 -11.97 12.93 -5.38
CA GLY A 80 -11.44 13.52 -6.61
C GLY A 80 -9.93 13.37 -6.70
N SER A 81 -9.21 13.62 -5.60
CA SER A 81 -7.75 13.47 -5.57
C SER A 81 -7.29 12.04 -5.82
N ALA A 82 -8.09 11.04 -5.39
CA ALA A 82 -7.81 9.64 -5.66
C ALA A 82 -7.86 9.33 -7.17
N GLN A 83 -8.89 9.81 -7.86
CA GLN A 83 -9.05 9.60 -9.30
C GLN A 83 -7.96 10.33 -10.09
N GLU A 84 -7.67 11.58 -9.76
CA GLU A 84 -6.62 12.37 -10.42
C GLU A 84 -5.24 11.72 -10.29
N TRP A 85 -4.91 11.21 -9.12
CA TRP A 85 -3.65 10.51 -8.88
C TRP A 85 -3.55 9.21 -9.68
N VAL A 86 -4.60 8.41 -9.72
CA VAL A 86 -4.65 7.18 -10.53
C VAL A 86 -4.48 7.51 -12.00
N ASP A 87 -5.22 8.49 -12.52
CA ASP A 87 -5.18 8.90 -13.93
C ASP A 87 -3.78 9.40 -14.33
N ALA A 88 -3.14 10.20 -13.48
CA ALA A 88 -1.78 10.67 -13.68
C ALA A 88 -0.77 9.51 -13.74
N THR A 89 -0.90 8.53 -12.86
CA THR A 89 -0.02 7.35 -12.84
C THR A 89 -0.20 6.49 -14.09
N VAL A 90 -1.45 6.24 -14.49
CA VAL A 90 -1.75 5.48 -15.71
C VAL A 90 -1.24 6.21 -16.95
N THR A 91 -1.39 7.52 -17.01
CA THR A 91 -0.86 8.35 -18.10
C THR A 91 0.66 8.23 -18.20
N GLN A 92 1.35 8.23 -17.06
CA GLN A 92 2.82 8.20 -17.03
C GLN A 92 3.39 6.82 -17.36
N TRP A 93 2.79 5.74 -16.84
CA TRP A 93 3.36 4.39 -16.90
C TRP A 93 2.46 3.32 -17.52
N GLY A 94 1.27 3.71 -17.98
CA GLY A 94 0.36 2.87 -18.73
C GLY A 94 -0.51 1.95 -17.88
N GLN A 95 -0.07 1.55 -16.68
CA GLN A 95 -0.82 0.61 -15.85
C GLN A 95 -0.39 0.67 -14.38
N ILE A 96 -1.31 0.26 -13.50
CA ILE A 96 -1.09 -0.01 -12.09
C ILE A 96 -1.47 -1.47 -11.84
N ASP A 97 -0.58 -2.24 -11.24
CA ASP A 97 -0.84 -3.64 -10.93
C ASP A 97 -0.82 -3.96 -9.42
N THR A 98 -0.42 -2.98 -8.60
CA THR A 98 -0.36 -3.14 -7.14
C THR A 98 -0.81 -1.86 -6.45
N LEU A 99 -1.67 -2.01 -5.45
CA LEU A 99 -2.16 -0.94 -4.58
C LEU A 99 -1.86 -1.30 -3.13
N ILE A 100 -1.20 -0.39 -2.42
CA ILE A 100 -0.86 -0.57 -1.00
C ILE A 100 -1.44 0.58 -0.18
N HIS A 101 -2.40 0.25 0.67
CA HIS A 101 -2.99 1.17 1.64
C HIS A 101 -2.19 1.10 2.95
N CYS A 102 -1.36 2.12 3.18
CA CYS A 102 -0.56 2.25 4.39
C CYS A 102 -0.91 3.51 5.19
N ALA A 103 -1.56 4.50 4.59
CA ALA A 103 -2.02 5.69 5.29
C ALA A 103 -3.16 5.36 6.26
N GLY A 104 -3.13 6.00 7.42
CA GLY A 104 -4.18 5.92 8.42
C GLY A 104 -3.91 6.90 9.55
N ILE A 105 -4.94 7.17 10.31
CA ILE A 105 -4.88 8.02 11.50
C ILE A 105 -5.33 7.26 12.73
N LEU A 106 -4.90 7.73 13.88
CA LEU A 106 -5.25 7.21 15.19
C LEU A 106 -5.83 8.34 16.05
N HIS A 107 -7.06 8.15 16.53
CA HIS A 107 -7.63 8.91 17.63
C HIS A 107 -7.95 7.97 18.79
N ARG A 108 -7.70 8.40 20.01
CA ARG A 108 -7.96 7.61 21.23
C ARG A 108 -9.34 7.90 21.81
N THR A 109 -10.35 7.93 20.96
CA THR A 109 -11.73 8.27 21.31
C THR A 109 -12.41 7.06 21.96
N PRO A 110 -12.84 7.16 23.23
CA PRO A 110 -13.51 6.06 23.93
C PRO A 110 -14.95 5.90 23.47
N LEU A 111 -15.62 4.83 23.91
CA LEU A 111 -17.03 4.61 23.59
C LEU A 111 -17.91 5.77 24.11
N LEU A 112 -17.67 6.18 25.33
CA LEU A 112 -18.35 7.32 25.95
C LEU A 112 -17.41 8.54 25.87
N PHE A 113 -17.39 9.14 24.70
CA PHE A 113 -16.60 10.35 24.41
C PHE A 113 -17.31 11.61 24.90
N SER A 114 -16.57 12.69 25.07
CA SER A 114 -17.11 13.99 25.45
C SER A 114 -17.70 14.72 24.25
N ASP A 115 -18.62 15.65 24.52
CA ASP A 115 -19.21 16.52 23.46
C ASP A 115 -18.10 17.23 22.69
N GLY A 116 -18.16 17.18 21.37
CA GLY A 116 -17.15 17.73 20.47
C GLY A 116 -16.10 16.71 19.98
N GLU A 117 -15.99 15.53 20.59
CA GLU A 117 -15.06 14.49 20.14
C GLU A 117 -15.66 13.60 19.03
N GLU A 118 -16.94 13.78 18.67
CA GLU A 118 -17.59 13.09 17.56
C GLU A 118 -16.88 13.31 16.22
N HIS A 119 -16.23 14.47 16.03
CA HIS A 119 -15.45 14.75 14.82
C HIS A 119 -14.27 13.78 14.63
N ASP A 120 -13.72 13.21 15.70
CA ASP A 120 -12.69 12.18 15.63
C ASP A 120 -13.21 10.94 14.91
N LEU A 121 -14.48 10.57 15.15
CA LEU A 121 -15.11 9.41 14.51
C LEU A 121 -15.30 9.66 13.01
N ASP A 122 -15.75 10.85 12.65
CA ASP A 122 -15.92 11.27 11.25
C ASP A 122 -14.57 11.24 10.52
N GLU A 123 -13.52 11.73 11.17
CA GLU A 123 -12.18 11.74 10.61
C GLU A 123 -11.59 10.32 10.45
N LEU A 124 -11.74 9.49 11.49
CA LEU A 124 -11.34 8.09 11.44
C LEU A 124 -12.04 7.34 10.30
N TRP A 125 -13.36 7.57 10.12
CA TRP A 125 -14.12 6.96 9.06
C TRP A 125 -13.67 7.45 7.68
N SER A 126 -13.52 8.74 7.51
CA SER A 126 -13.12 9.35 6.24
C SER A 126 -11.73 8.88 5.79
N VAL A 127 -10.76 8.85 6.69
CA VAL A 127 -9.36 8.52 6.36
C VAL A 127 -9.11 7.02 6.34
N ASN A 128 -9.57 6.28 7.36
CA ASN A 128 -9.24 4.86 7.51
C ASN A 128 -10.15 3.92 6.71
N VAL A 129 -11.34 4.36 6.32
CA VAL A 129 -12.33 3.54 5.61
C VAL A 129 -12.61 4.08 4.22
N MET A 130 -13.11 5.31 4.12
CA MET A 130 -13.53 5.88 2.84
C MET A 130 -12.36 6.18 1.92
N GLY A 131 -11.23 6.65 2.45
CA GLY A 131 -10.02 6.86 1.66
C GLY A 131 -9.57 5.59 0.92
N PRO A 132 -9.33 4.47 1.61
CA PRO A 132 -9.05 3.19 0.97
C PRO A 132 -10.15 2.72 0.00
N TRP A 133 -11.41 2.96 0.29
CA TRP A 133 -12.51 2.60 -0.59
C TRP A 133 -12.45 3.36 -1.92
N TRP A 134 -12.35 4.71 -1.86
CA TRP A 134 -12.28 5.54 -3.06
C TRP A 134 -11.06 5.22 -3.92
N LEU A 135 -9.92 5.04 -3.30
CA LEU A 135 -8.68 4.74 -4.02
C LEU A 135 -8.72 3.33 -4.64
N THR A 136 -9.27 2.34 -3.94
CA THR A 136 -9.49 1.00 -4.49
C THR A 136 -10.40 1.07 -5.71
N ARG A 137 -11.52 1.78 -5.60
CA ARG A 137 -12.47 1.96 -6.71
C ARG A 137 -11.82 2.64 -7.92
N ALA A 138 -11.05 3.70 -7.70
CA ALA A 138 -10.35 4.41 -8.78
C ALA A 138 -9.30 3.54 -9.47
N THR A 139 -8.59 2.70 -8.70
CA THR A 139 -7.51 1.85 -9.22
C THR A 139 -8.03 0.56 -9.86
N TRP A 140 -9.26 0.15 -9.56
CA TRP A 140 -9.82 -1.15 -9.93
C TRP A 140 -9.70 -1.51 -11.42
N PRO A 141 -10.06 -0.62 -12.37
CA PRO A 141 -9.95 -0.95 -13.79
C PRO A 141 -8.52 -1.29 -14.21
N SER A 142 -7.53 -0.58 -13.68
CA SER A 142 -6.11 -0.83 -13.98
C SER A 142 -5.62 -2.15 -13.38
N LEU A 143 -6.03 -2.46 -12.16
CA LEU A 143 -5.71 -3.74 -11.50
C LEU A 143 -6.26 -4.92 -12.28
N VAL A 144 -7.52 -4.86 -12.72
CA VAL A 144 -8.14 -5.89 -13.56
C VAL A 144 -7.40 -6.03 -14.89
N SER A 145 -7.18 -4.93 -15.59
CA SER A 145 -6.50 -4.86 -16.88
C SER A 145 -5.08 -5.45 -16.83
N SER A 146 -4.41 -5.33 -15.69
CA SER A 146 -3.06 -5.88 -15.50
C SER A 146 -3.00 -7.42 -15.54
N GLY A 147 -4.11 -8.11 -15.29
CA GLY A 147 -4.17 -9.55 -15.15
C GLY A 147 -3.45 -10.12 -13.93
N ARG A 148 -2.88 -9.25 -13.08
CA ARG A 148 -2.09 -9.63 -11.89
C ARG A 148 -2.28 -8.69 -10.71
N GLY A 149 -3.47 -8.10 -10.58
CA GLY A 149 -3.82 -7.13 -9.57
C GLY A 149 -3.53 -7.61 -8.14
N ARG A 150 -2.88 -6.77 -7.34
CA ARG A 150 -2.61 -7.01 -5.91
C ARG A 150 -3.00 -5.80 -5.10
N ILE A 151 -3.70 -6.05 -4.00
CA ILE A 151 -4.04 -5.02 -3.02
C ILE A 151 -3.51 -5.48 -1.67
N GLN A 152 -2.76 -4.63 -0.99
CA GLN A 152 -2.29 -4.84 0.37
C GLN A 152 -2.82 -3.72 1.25
N VAL A 153 -3.34 -4.08 2.43
CA VAL A 153 -3.98 -3.12 3.33
C VAL A 153 -3.39 -3.29 4.73
N LEU A 154 -2.78 -2.24 5.25
CA LEU A 154 -2.34 -2.20 6.65
C LEU A 154 -3.54 -1.92 7.54
N VAL A 155 -4.05 -2.97 8.18
CA VAL A 155 -5.24 -2.89 9.04
C VAL A 155 -4.85 -2.60 10.49
N SER A 156 -3.91 -3.29 11.08
CA SER A 156 -3.59 -3.35 12.50
C SER A 156 -4.31 -4.50 13.23
N MET A 157 -3.73 -4.96 14.32
CA MET A 157 -4.40 -5.89 15.24
C MET A 157 -5.71 -5.32 15.81
N SER A 158 -5.86 -3.98 15.82
CA SER A 158 -7.12 -3.31 16.18
C SER A 158 -8.28 -3.60 15.22
N GLY A 159 -8.03 -4.14 14.05
CA GLY A 159 -9.06 -4.67 13.14
C GLY A 159 -9.50 -6.09 13.45
N LYS A 160 -8.91 -6.73 14.47
CA LYS A 160 -9.25 -8.07 14.93
C LYS A 160 -9.75 -8.13 16.37
N ARG A 161 -9.35 -7.16 17.18
CA ARG A 161 -9.74 -7.09 18.61
C ARG A 161 -9.67 -5.66 19.11
N VAL A 162 -10.54 -5.34 20.06
CA VAL A 162 -10.51 -4.07 20.80
C VAL A 162 -9.69 -4.27 22.07
N LYS A 163 -8.85 -3.31 22.42
CA LYS A 163 -8.05 -3.33 23.66
C LYS A 163 -8.05 -1.94 24.30
N GLY A 164 -8.26 -1.90 25.60
CA GLY A 164 -8.27 -0.66 26.37
C GLY A 164 -9.52 0.21 26.09
N ARG A 165 -9.44 1.47 26.53
CA ARG A 165 -10.52 2.46 26.38
C ARG A 165 -10.32 3.26 25.08
N MET A 166 -10.49 2.60 23.96
CA MET A 166 -10.34 3.19 22.63
C MET A 166 -11.32 2.49 21.71
N ALA A 167 -12.39 3.16 21.29
CA ALA A 167 -13.46 2.58 20.49
C ALA A 167 -13.40 3.01 19.03
N GLY A 168 -13.24 4.29 18.75
CA GLY A 168 -13.33 4.83 17.38
C GLY A 168 -12.31 4.21 16.42
N TYR A 169 -11.06 4.16 16.81
CA TYR A 169 -10.00 3.59 15.97
C TYR A 169 -10.23 2.11 15.66
N PRO A 170 -10.44 1.20 16.64
CA PRO A 170 -10.75 -0.19 16.34
C PRO A 170 -11.98 -0.37 15.44
N VAL A 171 -13.06 0.38 15.68
CA VAL A 171 -14.26 0.32 14.82
C VAL A 171 -13.92 0.63 13.37
N SER A 172 -13.12 1.68 13.12
CA SER A 172 -12.66 2.00 11.76
C SER A 172 -11.81 0.89 11.16
N LYS A 173 -10.97 0.23 11.95
CA LYS A 173 -10.12 -0.88 11.49
C LYS A 173 -10.89 -2.18 11.26
N PHE A 174 -11.93 -2.47 12.02
CA PHE A 174 -12.87 -3.55 11.71
C PHE A 174 -13.62 -3.28 10.41
N ALA A 175 -14.07 -2.04 10.18
CA ALA A 175 -14.69 -1.66 8.92
C ALA A 175 -13.72 -1.83 7.74
N LEU A 176 -12.46 -1.45 7.90
CA LEU A 176 -11.41 -1.65 6.90
C LEU A 176 -11.17 -3.14 6.62
N MET A 177 -11.23 -4.00 7.63
CA MET A 177 -11.18 -5.45 7.45
C MET A 177 -12.38 -5.97 6.64
N GLY A 178 -13.57 -5.43 6.89
CA GLY A 178 -14.77 -5.69 6.08
C GLY A 178 -14.57 -5.31 4.61
N LEU A 179 -13.96 -4.16 4.36
CA LEU A 179 -13.59 -3.73 3.00
C LEU A 179 -12.62 -4.73 2.34
N CYS A 180 -11.61 -5.23 3.06
CA CYS A 180 -10.71 -6.25 2.53
C CYS A 180 -11.45 -7.53 2.11
N GLN A 181 -12.45 -7.95 2.87
CA GLN A 181 -13.28 -9.12 2.53
C GLN A 181 -14.15 -8.86 1.29
N SER A 182 -14.72 -7.66 1.17
CA SER A 182 -15.47 -7.25 -0.02
C SER A 182 -14.58 -7.23 -1.27
N ILE A 183 -13.38 -6.67 -1.17
CA ILE A 183 -12.39 -6.70 -2.26
C ILE A 183 -12.07 -8.13 -2.67
N ARG A 184 -11.89 -9.04 -1.71
CA ARG A 184 -11.65 -10.45 -1.98
C ARG A 184 -12.80 -11.09 -2.75
N ASN A 185 -14.02 -10.88 -2.29
CA ASN A 185 -15.20 -11.49 -2.89
C ASN A 185 -15.44 -10.98 -4.31
N GLU A 186 -15.39 -9.68 -4.52
CA GLU A 186 -15.68 -9.08 -5.81
C GLU A 186 -14.50 -9.19 -6.79
N GLY A 187 -13.27 -9.15 -6.30
CA GLY A 187 -12.07 -9.14 -7.15
C GLY A 187 -11.53 -10.52 -7.53
N TRP A 188 -11.97 -11.60 -6.87
CA TRP A 188 -11.38 -12.92 -7.08
C TRP A 188 -11.46 -13.38 -8.51
N ASP A 189 -12.64 -13.31 -9.12
CA ASP A 189 -12.88 -13.75 -10.50
C ASP A 189 -12.30 -12.77 -11.53
N GLU A 190 -12.02 -11.53 -11.12
CA GLU A 190 -11.34 -10.52 -11.93
C GLU A 190 -9.80 -10.57 -11.81
N GLY A 191 -9.26 -11.59 -11.11
CA GLY A 191 -7.82 -11.77 -10.98
C GLY A 191 -7.15 -10.91 -9.90
N ILE A 192 -7.92 -10.17 -9.09
CA ILE A 192 -7.40 -9.35 -7.99
C ILE A 192 -7.23 -10.21 -6.74
N ARG A 193 -6.11 -10.03 -6.05
CA ARG A 193 -5.82 -10.67 -4.76
C ARG A 193 -5.55 -9.61 -3.72
N VAL A 194 -6.17 -9.75 -2.54
CA VAL A 194 -6.01 -8.82 -1.42
C VAL A 194 -5.37 -9.51 -0.22
N THR A 195 -4.51 -8.78 0.48
CA THR A 195 -3.90 -9.20 1.75
C THR A 195 -4.14 -8.11 2.79
N ALA A 196 -4.80 -8.48 3.88
CA ALA A 196 -4.90 -7.64 5.07
C ALA A 196 -3.71 -7.92 5.99
N ILE A 197 -2.91 -6.91 6.27
CA ILE A 197 -1.74 -6.99 7.14
C ILE A 197 -2.11 -6.38 8.50
N CYS A 198 -1.98 -7.16 9.55
CA CYS A 198 -2.43 -6.78 10.89
C CYS A 198 -1.23 -6.71 11.85
N PRO A 199 -0.36 -5.69 11.75
CA PRO A 199 0.77 -5.54 12.64
C PRO A 199 0.28 -5.27 14.07
N SER A 200 1.08 -5.71 15.04
CA SER A 200 0.97 -5.30 16.43
C SER A 200 1.71 -3.97 16.64
N TRP A 201 2.12 -3.66 17.85
CA TRP A 201 2.95 -2.49 18.11
C TRP A 201 4.25 -2.57 17.29
N VAL A 202 4.55 -1.49 16.60
CA VAL A 202 5.79 -1.31 15.86
C VAL A 202 6.51 -0.11 16.48
N ASN A 203 7.75 -0.30 16.91
CA ASN A 203 8.58 0.77 17.48
C ASN A 203 9.15 1.66 16.37
#